data_e2532484a9847408a6ce7e20dbd9425d
#
_entry.id   e2532484a9847408a6ce7e20dbd9425d
#
_cell.length_a   1.000
_cell.length_b   1.000
_cell.length_c   1.000
_cell.angle_alpha   90.00
_cell.angle_beta   90.00
_cell.angle_gamma   90.00
#
_symmetry.space_group_name_H-M   'P 1'
#
loop_
_entity.id
_entity.type
_entity.pdbx_description
1 polymer ?
#
loop_
_entity_poly.entity_id
_entity_poly.type
_entity_poly.pdbx_seq_one_letter_code
_entity_poly.pdbx_strand_id
1 'polypeptide(L)'
;NNPEPATFQNTIAALDQSGALLRKVSTVFYGLKSANTNDEMDALSRELSPLQSKHSDDIALNEKLFARIKAVYENPGNLDKEQKKLLEETYKDFVRGGANLDAESQKKLRELNSEISMLQLTFGQNMQKETNAFQLIVDKEEDLAGLPQNLIASAAETAKEAGMEGKWIFTLHNPSVMPFLQYADNRDLREKIFKGYINRGNNGNEYDNKEVVRKLLKARLEKAKMMGYENYASFALEERMAKTPDAVYKLLDQIWTPTLSKAKEELADINAEIKKDGKTFTAEGWDWRYYADRAKKAKFDLDENQVRPYLKLENVRDGLF
;
A
#
# COMPACT_ATOMS: atom_id res chain seq x y z
N ASN A 1 -6.01 28.30 23.83
CA ASN A 1 -5.83 29.72 24.21
C ASN A 1 -5.15 29.85 25.57
N ASN A 2 -3.86 29.52 25.64
CA ASN A 2 -3.06 29.77 26.83
C ASN A 2 -2.55 31.22 26.79
N PRO A 3 -2.87 32.09 27.77
CA PRO A 3 -2.43 33.48 27.80
C PRO A 3 -0.96 33.66 28.21
N GLU A 4 -0.35 32.63 28.81
CA GLU A 4 1.04 32.67 29.23
C GLU A 4 2.04 32.72 28.07
N PRO A 5 3.26 33.26 28.26
CA PRO A 5 4.30 33.18 27.23
C PRO A 5 4.54 31.75 26.76
N ALA A 6 4.86 31.60 25.47
CA ALA A 6 5.10 30.28 24.88
C ALA A 6 6.38 29.66 25.44
N THR A 7 6.27 28.42 25.91
CA THR A 7 7.40 27.61 26.39
C THR A 7 7.34 26.23 25.72
N PHE A 8 8.45 25.48 25.77
CA PHE A 8 8.46 24.10 25.29
C PHE A 8 7.33 23.27 25.95
N GLN A 9 7.16 23.36 27.25
CA GLN A 9 6.17 22.58 28.00
C GLN A 9 4.73 22.93 27.65
N ASN A 10 4.39 24.23 27.65
CA ASN A 10 3.00 24.66 27.42
C ASN A 10 2.60 24.79 25.95
N THR A 11 3.52 24.48 25.02
CA THR A 11 3.27 24.57 23.58
C THR A 11 3.64 23.29 22.86
N ILE A 12 4.91 22.87 22.87
CA ILE A 12 5.38 21.70 22.11
C ILE A 12 4.96 20.39 22.78
N ALA A 13 5.33 20.22 24.05
CA ALA A 13 4.97 19.01 24.80
C ALA A 13 3.44 18.86 24.96
N ALA A 14 2.74 19.98 25.21
CA ALA A 14 1.29 19.98 25.30
C ALA A 14 0.62 19.59 23.97
N LEU A 15 1.17 20.02 22.82
CA LEU A 15 0.69 19.64 21.49
C LEU A 15 0.93 18.16 21.23
N ASP A 16 2.14 17.65 21.50
CA ASP A 16 2.52 16.25 21.30
C ASP A 16 1.63 15.30 22.10
N GLN A 17 1.29 15.65 23.35
CA GLN A 17 0.39 14.87 24.19
C GLN A 17 -1.09 15.00 23.82
N SER A 18 -1.45 15.98 23.01
CA SER A 18 -2.83 16.21 22.59
C SER A 18 -3.36 15.12 21.66
N GLY A 19 -4.70 14.99 21.54
CA GLY A 19 -5.35 14.10 20.59
C GLY A 19 -5.19 12.60 20.88
N ALA A 20 -4.74 12.19 22.06
CA ALA A 20 -4.50 10.78 22.41
C ALA A 20 -5.75 9.90 22.22
N LEU A 21 -6.94 10.38 22.58
CA LEU A 21 -8.19 9.64 22.38
C LEU A 21 -8.49 9.44 20.89
N LEU A 22 -8.36 10.49 20.08
CA LEU A 22 -8.58 10.41 18.63
C LEU A 22 -7.60 9.43 17.99
N ARG A 23 -6.31 9.48 18.35
CA ARG A 23 -5.30 8.51 17.87
C ARG A 23 -5.70 7.08 18.23
N LYS A 24 -6.06 6.84 19.48
CA LYS A 24 -6.44 5.50 19.97
C LYS A 24 -7.63 4.93 19.20
N VAL A 25 -8.71 5.71 19.04
CA VAL A 25 -9.92 5.30 18.30
C VAL A 25 -9.61 5.10 16.83
N SER A 26 -8.88 6.03 16.20
CA SER A 26 -8.51 5.92 14.78
C SER A 26 -7.61 4.72 14.51
N THR A 27 -6.64 4.44 15.38
CA THR A 27 -5.77 3.26 15.23
C THR A 27 -6.58 1.96 15.26
N VAL A 28 -7.53 1.83 16.18
CA VAL A 28 -8.39 0.65 16.25
C VAL A 28 -9.29 0.56 15.02
N PHE A 29 -9.97 1.66 14.66
CA PHE A 29 -10.87 1.69 13.51
C PHE A 29 -10.16 1.32 12.20
N TYR A 30 -9.06 1.99 11.88
CA TYR A 30 -8.33 1.74 10.63
C TYR A 30 -7.57 0.41 10.65
N GLY A 31 -7.15 -0.07 11.83
CA GLY A 31 -6.60 -1.40 12.01
C GLY A 31 -7.62 -2.50 11.66
N LEU A 32 -8.82 -2.41 12.21
CA LEU A 32 -9.92 -3.33 11.89
C LEU A 32 -10.33 -3.23 10.42
N LYS A 33 -10.48 -2.01 9.91
CA LYS A 33 -10.79 -1.77 8.49
C LYS A 33 -9.76 -2.40 7.55
N SER A 34 -8.49 -2.29 7.89
CA SER A 34 -7.40 -2.88 7.09
C SER A 34 -7.42 -4.41 7.09
N ALA A 35 -7.83 -5.03 8.20
CA ALA A 35 -7.84 -6.47 8.37
C ALA A 35 -9.13 -7.13 7.88
N ASN A 36 -10.29 -6.52 8.15
CA ASN A 36 -11.60 -7.11 7.86
C ASN A 36 -12.66 -6.00 7.72
N THR A 37 -12.72 -5.34 6.56
CA THR A 37 -13.68 -4.27 6.28
C THR A 37 -15.03 -4.82 5.79
N ASN A 38 -16.04 -3.97 5.84
CA ASN A 38 -17.35 -4.16 5.25
C ASN A 38 -17.90 -2.83 4.70
N ASP A 39 -19.06 -2.85 4.06
CA ASP A 39 -19.68 -1.66 3.45
C ASP A 39 -19.98 -0.54 4.45
N GLU A 40 -20.33 -0.87 5.69
CA GLU A 40 -20.54 0.10 6.76
C GLU A 40 -19.25 0.82 7.14
N MET A 41 -18.17 0.06 7.33
CA MET A 41 -16.85 0.63 7.63
C MET A 41 -16.32 1.49 6.47
N ASP A 42 -16.62 1.09 5.24
CA ASP A 42 -16.25 1.87 4.05
C ASP A 42 -17.05 3.17 3.94
N ALA A 43 -18.37 3.14 4.23
CA ALA A 43 -19.20 4.33 4.29
C ALA A 43 -18.73 5.27 5.41
N LEU A 44 -18.48 4.75 6.60
CA LEU A 44 -17.98 5.51 7.74
C LEU A 44 -16.60 6.16 7.43
N SER A 45 -15.74 5.45 6.72
CA SER A 45 -14.44 6.00 6.28
C SER A 45 -14.61 7.19 5.33
N ARG A 46 -15.64 7.19 4.46
CA ARG A 46 -15.95 8.32 3.57
C ARG A 46 -16.44 9.56 4.33
N GLU A 47 -17.17 9.36 5.41
CA GLU A 47 -17.61 10.45 6.29
C GLU A 47 -16.46 10.99 7.14
N LEU A 48 -15.65 10.12 7.72
CA LEU A 48 -14.55 10.49 8.62
C LEU A 48 -13.36 11.13 7.89
N SER A 49 -13.04 10.71 6.68
CA SER A 49 -11.85 11.18 5.95
C SER A 49 -11.81 12.71 5.78
N PRO A 50 -12.87 13.40 5.29
CA PRO A 50 -12.85 14.85 5.19
C PRO A 50 -12.84 15.55 6.56
N LEU A 51 -13.47 14.97 7.59
CA LEU A 51 -13.46 15.52 8.95
C LEU A 51 -12.05 15.46 9.56
N GLN A 52 -11.35 14.35 9.38
CA GLN A 52 -9.98 14.18 9.83
C GLN A 52 -9.00 15.09 9.07
N SER A 53 -9.17 15.21 7.74
CA SER A 53 -8.40 16.16 6.93
C SER A 53 -8.61 17.59 7.42
N LYS A 54 -9.86 18.00 7.62
CA LYS A 54 -10.19 19.32 8.16
C LYS A 54 -9.59 19.55 9.54
N HIS A 55 -9.69 18.57 10.45
CA HIS A 55 -9.12 18.67 11.80
C HIS A 55 -7.60 18.83 11.75
N SER A 56 -6.91 18.07 10.91
CA SER A 56 -5.47 18.20 10.70
C SER A 56 -5.10 19.58 10.16
N ASP A 57 -5.84 20.09 9.20
CA ASP A 57 -5.65 21.43 8.65
C ASP A 57 -5.96 22.54 9.68
N ASP A 58 -6.97 22.35 10.53
CA ASP A 58 -7.32 23.30 11.60
C ASP A 58 -6.21 23.42 12.65
N ILE A 59 -5.39 22.40 12.82
CA ILE A 59 -4.19 22.43 13.66
C ILE A 59 -3.02 23.04 12.88
N ALA A 60 -2.68 22.48 11.72
CA ALA A 60 -1.48 22.87 10.94
C ALA A 60 -1.51 24.33 10.45
N LEU A 61 -2.71 24.85 10.15
CA LEU A 61 -2.94 26.20 9.65
C LEU A 61 -3.44 27.19 10.74
N ASN A 62 -3.26 26.81 12.03
CA ASN A 62 -3.63 27.70 13.13
C ASN A 62 -2.54 28.74 13.38
N GLU A 63 -2.77 29.96 12.92
CA GLU A 63 -1.83 31.08 13.02
C GLU A 63 -1.37 31.33 14.48
N LYS A 64 -2.29 31.28 15.46
CA LYS A 64 -1.95 31.53 16.87
C LYS A 64 -1.09 30.41 17.45
N LEU A 65 -1.38 29.17 17.09
CA LEU A 65 -0.58 28.02 17.50
C LEU A 65 0.80 28.07 16.83
N PHE A 66 0.86 28.35 15.54
CA PHE A 66 2.14 28.47 14.84
C PHE A 66 3.00 29.63 15.36
N ALA A 67 2.42 30.77 15.69
CA ALA A 67 3.16 31.88 16.30
C ALA A 67 3.80 31.46 17.65
N ARG A 68 3.12 30.65 18.45
CA ARG A 68 3.68 30.10 19.71
C ARG A 68 4.80 29.11 19.46
N ILE A 69 4.61 28.18 18.48
CA ILE A 69 5.65 27.22 18.09
C ILE A 69 6.91 27.95 17.61
N LYS A 70 6.73 28.96 16.76
CA LYS A 70 7.81 29.79 16.21
C LYS A 70 8.55 30.53 17.33
N ALA A 71 7.84 31.10 18.29
CA ALA A 71 8.46 31.79 19.44
C ALA A 71 9.34 30.85 20.28
N VAL A 72 8.90 29.59 20.50
CA VAL A 72 9.70 28.57 21.18
C VAL A 72 10.88 28.13 20.31
N TYR A 73 10.71 28.00 18.99
CA TYR A 73 11.77 27.62 18.07
C TYR A 73 12.89 28.65 18.00
N GLU A 74 12.54 29.93 17.96
CA GLU A 74 13.49 31.05 17.95
C GLU A 74 14.20 31.24 19.30
N ASN A 75 13.56 30.86 20.41
CA ASN A 75 14.10 31.00 21.77
C ASN A 75 13.90 29.71 22.58
N PRO A 76 14.60 28.62 22.26
CA PRO A 76 14.30 27.30 22.79
C PRO A 76 14.66 27.12 24.29
N GLY A 77 15.50 28.01 24.84
CA GLY A 77 16.01 27.85 26.16
C GLY A 77 16.96 26.64 26.30
N ASN A 78 17.00 26.08 27.52
CA ASN A 78 17.83 24.90 27.76
C ASN A 78 17.00 23.63 27.57
N LEU A 79 17.11 23.01 26.42
CA LEU A 79 16.44 21.77 26.04
C LEU A 79 17.47 20.63 25.93
N ASP A 80 17.06 19.41 26.31
CA ASP A 80 17.82 18.20 26.01
C ASP A 80 17.76 17.82 24.51
N LYS A 81 18.45 16.76 24.14
CA LYS A 81 18.56 16.34 22.73
C LYS A 81 17.21 15.91 22.13
N GLU A 82 16.38 15.21 22.91
CA GLU A 82 15.06 14.73 22.44
C GLU A 82 14.08 15.89 22.31
N GLN A 83 14.07 16.79 23.29
CA GLN A 83 13.23 17.99 23.26
C GLN A 83 13.59 18.93 22.09
N LYS A 84 14.88 19.10 21.80
CA LYS A 84 15.33 19.86 20.62
C LYS A 84 14.82 19.22 19.34
N LYS A 85 14.96 17.90 19.23
CA LYS A 85 14.48 17.18 18.05
C LYS A 85 12.97 17.30 17.87
N LEU A 86 12.20 17.13 18.94
CA LEU A 86 10.75 17.29 18.89
C LEU A 86 10.34 18.71 18.46
N LEU A 87 11.02 19.74 18.98
CA LEU A 87 10.78 21.13 18.60
C LEU A 87 11.07 21.38 17.10
N GLU A 88 12.23 20.91 16.63
CA GLU A 88 12.63 21.05 15.22
C GLU A 88 11.62 20.37 14.28
N GLU A 89 11.23 19.12 14.56
CA GLU A 89 10.26 18.39 13.77
C GLU A 89 8.87 19.06 13.81
N THR A 90 8.40 19.47 14.99
CA THR A 90 7.13 20.17 15.15
C THR A 90 7.09 21.46 14.33
N TYR A 91 8.12 22.30 14.43
CA TYR A 91 8.19 23.54 13.65
C TYR A 91 8.16 23.27 12.14
N LYS A 92 8.95 22.28 11.70
CA LYS A 92 9.05 21.89 10.32
C LYS A 92 7.74 21.31 9.78
N ASP A 93 7.05 20.48 10.56
CA ASP A 93 5.74 19.94 10.19
C ASP A 93 4.71 21.04 9.95
N PHE A 94 4.69 22.08 10.79
CA PHE A 94 3.81 23.22 10.60
C PHE A 94 4.17 24.03 9.34
N VAL A 95 5.45 24.30 9.11
CA VAL A 95 5.90 24.99 7.88
C VAL A 95 5.50 24.18 6.64
N ARG A 96 5.75 22.87 6.65
CA ARG A 96 5.38 21.95 5.57
C ARG A 96 3.86 21.71 5.46
N GLY A 97 3.14 21.93 6.56
CA GLY A 97 1.68 21.96 6.61
C GLY A 97 1.05 23.23 6.04
N GLY A 98 1.86 24.23 5.70
CA GLY A 98 1.38 25.48 5.07
C GLY A 98 1.20 26.65 6.03
N ALA A 99 1.72 26.57 7.26
CA ALA A 99 1.55 27.63 8.25
C ALA A 99 2.10 29.02 7.81
N ASN A 100 3.07 29.05 6.89
CA ASN A 100 3.65 30.26 6.32
C ASN A 100 2.91 30.81 5.09
N LEU A 101 1.87 30.13 4.60
CA LEU A 101 1.09 30.58 3.46
C LEU A 101 0.14 31.72 3.86
N ASP A 102 -0.20 32.58 2.90
CA ASP A 102 -1.27 33.56 3.06
C ASP A 102 -2.65 32.90 3.15
N ALA A 103 -3.66 33.64 3.60
CA ALA A 103 -5.00 33.10 3.86
C ALA A 103 -5.68 32.50 2.62
N GLU A 104 -5.45 33.05 1.42
CA GLU A 104 -6.00 32.52 0.17
C GLU A 104 -5.34 31.20 -0.19
N SER A 105 -4.02 31.13 -0.12
CA SER A 105 -3.25 29.90 -0.32
C SER A 105 -3.60 28.82 0.70
N GLN A 106 -3.79 29.18 1.97
CA GLN A 106 -4.24 28.24 3.01
C GLN A 106 -5.62 27.65 2.70
N LYS A 107 -6.57 28.49 2.21
CA LYS A 107 -7.88 28.00 1.77
C LYS A 107 -7.75 26.99 0.63
N LYS A 108 -6.97 27.30 -0.38
CA LYS A 108 -6.72 26.38 -1.50
C LYS A 108 -6.03 25.10 -1.04
N LEU A 109 -5.09 25.17 -0.11
CA LEU A 109 -4.43 24.00 0.47
C LEU A 109 -5.40 23.07 1.18
N ARG A 110 -6.37 23.62 1.94
CA ARG A 110 -7.44 22.83 2.58
C ARG A 110 -8.28 22.06 1.54
N GLU A 111 -8.65 22.74 0.45
CA GLU A 111 -9.40 22.11 -0.66
C GLU A 111 -8.59 20.95 -1.27
N LEU A 112 -7.31 21.18 -1.57
CA LEU A 112 -6.41 20.14 -2.09
C LEU A 112 -6.20 18.97 -1.12
N ASN A 113 -6.03 19.23 0.17
CA ASN A 113 -5.87 18.18 1.18
C ASN A 113 -7.12 17.29 1.28
N SER A 114 -8.31 17.91 1.27
CA SER A 114 -9.58 17.19 1.25
C SER A 114 -9.73 16.35 -0.02
N GLU A 115 -9.45 16.93 -1.20
CA GLU A 115 -9.49 16.22 -2.48
C GLU A 115 -8.50 15.03 -2.49
N ILE A 116 -7.26 15.23 -2.09
CA ILE A 116 -6.23 14.18 -2.02
C ILE A 116 -6.69 13.04 -1.11
N SER A 117 -7.23 13.35 0.07
CA SER A 117 -7.72 12.35 1.03
C SER A 117 -8.83 11.49 0.43
N MET A 118 -9.81 12.13 -0.24
CA MET A 118 -10.93 11.42 -0.87
C MET A 118 -10.48 10.60 -2.08
N LEU A 119 -9.54 11.08 -2.90
CA LEU A 119 -9.01 10.35 -4.03
C LEU A 119 -8.21 9.12 -3.58
N GLN A 120 -7.42 9.23 -2.50
CA GLN A 120 -6.69 8.10 -1.92
C GLN A 120 -7.64 7.03 -1.37
N LEU A 121 -8.69 7.46 -0.66
CA LEU A 121 -9.71 6.55 -0.15
C LEU A 121 -10.43 5.83 -1.30
N THR A 122 -10.85 6.57 -2.32
CA THR A 122 -11.52 6.04 -3.51
C THR A 122 -10.64 5.03 -4.24
N PHE A 123 -9.35 5.35 -4.44
CA PHE A 123 -8.39 4.43 -5.05
C PHE A 123 -8.33 3.09 -4.30
N GLY A 124 -8.19 3.14 -2.97
CA GLY A 124 -8.11 1.93 -2.15
C GLY A 124 -9.39 1.09 -2.18
N GLN A 125 -10.55 1.75 -2.06
CA GLN A 125 -11.84 1.07 -2.11
C GLN A 125 -12.12 0.44 -3.48
N ASN A 126 -11.79 1.11 -4.58
CA ASN A 126 -11.93 0.55 -5.92
C ASN A 126 -11.06 -0.69 -6.11
N MET A 127 -9.79 -0.62 -5.68
CA MET A 127 -8.88 -1.78 -5.74
C MET A 127 -9.42 -2.97 -4.95
N GLN A 128 -9.98 -2.73 -3.77
CA GLN A 128 -10.54 -3.77 -2.92
C GLN A 128 -11.81 -4.38 -3.54
N LYS A 129 -12.75 -3.53 -3.98
CA LYS A 129 -14.00 -3.98 -4.58
C LYS A 129 -13.76 -4.81 -5.82
N GLU A 130 -12.85 -4.40 -6.68
CA GLU A 130 -12.50 -5.16 -7.88
C GLU A 130 -11.80 -6.48 -7.55
N THR A 131 -10.94 -6.50 -6.50
CA THR A 131 -10.35 -7.74 -5.98
C THR A 131 -11.44 -8.71 -5.51
N ASN A 132 -12.45 -8.22 -4.80
CA ASN A 132 -13.55 -9.03 -4.27
C ASN A 132 -14.54 -9.50 -5.34
N ALA A 133 -14.73 -8.69 -6.38
CA ALA A 133 -15.69 -8.98 -7.45
C ALA A 133 -15.19 -10.06 -8.44
N PHE A 134 -13.87 -10.25 -8.54
CA PHE A 134 -13.32 -11.22 -9.49
C PHE A 134 -13.48 -12.64 -9.00
N GLN A 135 -13.97 -13.50 -9.91
CA GLN A 135 -14.11 -14.93 -9.71
C GLN A 135 -13.60 -15.69 -10.94
N LEU A 136 -12.61 -16.56 -10.75
CA LEU A 136 -12.26 -17.58 -11.74
C LEU A 136 -13.00 -18.86 -11.36
N ILE A 137 -14.09 -19.13 -12.09
CA ILE A 137 -14.92 -20.32 -11.90
C ILE A 137 -14.34 -21.47 -12.72
N VAL A 138 -14.08 -22.59 -12.06
CA VAL A 138 -13.63 -23.84 -12.67
C VAL A 138 -14.76 -24.85 -12.51
N ASP A 139 -15.19 -25.45 -13.63
CA ASP A 139 -16.31 -26.40 -13.69
C ASP A 139 -15.85 -27.86 -13.81
N LYS A 140 -14.61 -28.09 -14.22
CA LYS A 140 -14.08 -29.42 -14.52
C LYS A 140 -12.94 -29.79 -13.58
N GLU A 141 -13.00 -30.99 -13.03
CA GLU A 141 -11.97 -31.50 -12.11
C GLU A 141 -10.60 -31.62 -12.82
N GLU A 142 -10.56 -31.93 -14.11
CA GLU A 142 -9.33 -32.01 -14.89
C GLU A 142 -8.53 -30.69 -14.92
N ASP A 143 -9.22 -29.54 -14.80
CA ASP A 143 -8.62 -28.20 -14.77
C ASP A 143 -7.96 -27.84 -13.43
N LEU A 144 -8.13 -28.69 -12.41
CA LEU A 144 -7.50 -28.55 -11.08
C LEU A 144 -6.13 -29.23 -11.01
N ALA A 145 -5.69 -29.85 -12.10
CA ALA A 145 -4.40 -30.55 -12.15
C ALA A 145 -3.25 -29.63 -11.69
N GLY A 146 -2.33 -30.20 -10.89
CA GLY A 146 -1.20 -29.48 -10.30
C GLY A 146 -1.50 -28.71 -9.02
N LEU A 147 -2.76 -28.36 -8.74
CA LEU A 147 -3.13 -27.55 -7.57
C LEU A 147 -3.03 -28.35 -6.25
N PRO A 148 -2.52 -27.74 -5.15
CA PRO A 148 -2.52 -28.37 -3.82
C PRO A 148 -3.94 -28.62 -3.30
N GLN A 149 -4.15 -29.75 -2.61
CA GLN A 149 -5.46 -30.17 -2.10
C GLN A 149 -6.12 -29.13 -1.18
N ASN A 150 -5.35 -28.45 -0.34
CA ASN A 150 -5.89 -27.40 0.52
C ASN A 150 -6.40 -26.19 -0.26
N LEU A 151 -5.79 -25.85 -1.40
CA LEU A 151 -6.25 -24.78 -2.28
C LEU A 151 -7.54 -25.18 -3.00
N ILE A 152 -7.62 -26.44 -3.48
CA ILE A 152 -8.84 -27.00 -4.09
C ILE A 152 -9.99 -27.00 -3.07
N ALA A 153 -9.76 -27.44 -1.85
CA ALA A 153 -10.78 -27.46 -0.80
C ALA A 153 -11.27 -26.04 -0.46
N SER A 154 -10.36 -25.06 -0.35
CA SER A 154 -10.74 -23.67 -0.12
C SER A 154 -11.55 -23.09 -1.27
N ALA A 155 -11.20 -23.41 -2.53
CA ALA A 155 -11.93 -22.95 -3.71
C ALA A 155 -13.33 -23.58 -3.81
N ALA A 156 -13.49 -24.86 -3.39
CA ALA A 156 -14.79 -25.53 -3.30
C ALA A 156 -15.70 -24.87 -2.25
N GLU A 157 -15.16 -24.51 -1.08
CA GLU A 157 -15.92 -23.82 -0.04
C GLU A 157 -16.36 -22.43 -0.51
N THR A 158 -15.46 -21.67 -1.15
CA THR A 158 -15.81 -20.37 -1.76
C THR A 158 -16.92 -20.50 -2.80
N ALA A 159 -16.89 -21.58 -3.61
CA ALA A 159 -17.95 -21.84 -4.59
C ALA A 159 -19.28 -22.20 -3.92
N LYS A 160 -19.25 -22.98 -2.86
CA LYS A 160 -20.45 -23.34 -2.07
C LYS A 160 -21.07 -22.11 -1.39
N GLU A 161 -20.27 -21.23 -0.80
CA GLU A 161 -20.71 -19.94 -0.25
C GLU A 161 -21.37 -19.05 -1.30
N ALA A 162 -20.89 -19.10 -2.55
CA ALA A 162 -21.46 -18.41 -3.71
C ALA A 162 -22.67 -19.14 -4.34
N GLY A 163 -23.17 -20.24 -3.75
CA GLY A 163 -24.29 -21.02 -4.30
C GLY A 163 -23.93 -21.86 -5.54
N MET A 164 -22.66 -22.13 -5.78
CA MET A 164 -22.14 -22.89 -6.94
C MET A 164 -21.53 -24.22 -6.49
N GLU A 165 -22.28 -25.02 -5.73
CA GLU A 165 -21.82 -26.32 -5.26
C GLU A 165 -21.42 -27.24 -6.43
N GLY A 166 -20.32 -27.99 -6.28
CA GLY A 166 -19.75 -28.83 -7.33
C GLY A 166 -18.79 -28.09 -8.29
N LYS A 167 -18.53 -26.82 -8.05
CA LYS A 167 -17.53 -26.01 -8.77
C LYS A 167 -16.42 -25.55 -7.81
N TRP A 168 -15.44 -24.83 -8.39
CA TRP A 168 -14.34 -24.22 -7.65
C TRP A 168 -14.19 -22.76 -8.04
N ILE A 169 -14.09 -21.86 -7.05
CA ILE A 169 -13.90 -20.44 -7.29
C ILE A 169 -12.53 -20.01 -6.74
N PHE A 170 -11.67 -19.54 -7.63
CA PHE A 170 -10.41 -18.89 -7.28
C PHE A 170 -10.54 -17.40 -7.39
N THR A 171 -9.96 -16.67 -6.43
CA THR A 171 -10.08 -15.22 -6.26
C THR A 171 -8.73 -14.53 -6.46
N LEU A 172 -8.73 -13.17 -6.51
CA LEU A 172 -7.49 -12.39 -6.59
C LEU A 172 -6.81 -12.13 -5.23
N HIS A 173 -7.33 -12.69 -4.15
CA HIS A 173 -6.64 -12.63 -2.85
C HIS A 173 -5.36 -13.46 -2.90
N ASN A 174 -4.29 -12.94 -2.27
CA ASN A 174 -2.95 -13.57 -2.34
C ASN A 174 -2.94 -15.07 -2.00
N PRO A 175 -3.67 -15.56 -0.98
CA PRO A 175 -3.71 -16.99 -0.68
C PRO A 175 -4.33 -17.86 -1.78
N SER A 176 -5.10 -17.28 -2.70
CA SER A 176 -5.71 -17.95 -3.85
C SER A 176 -4.90 -17.77 -5.12
N VAL A 177 -4.66 -16.51 -5.55
CA VAL A 177 -4.02 -16.21 -6.84
C VAL A 177 -2.56 -16.67 -6.91
N MET A 178 -1.78 -16.48 -5.84
CA MET A 178 -0.36 -16.80 -5.88
C MET A 178 -0.08 -18.31 -6.02
N PRO A 179 -0.65 -19.20 -5.19
CA PRO A 179 -0.47 -20.64 -5.39
C PRO A 179 -1.16 -21.15 -6.67
N PHE A 180 -2.27 -20.52 -7.13
CA PHE A 180 -2.85 -20.88 -8.42
C PHE A 180 -1.85 -20.65 -9.56
N LEU A 181 -1.21 -19.48 -9.63
CA LEU A 181 -0.19 -19.15 -10.62
C LEU A 181 1.09 -20.01 -10.51
N GLN A 182 1.37 -20.54 -9.33
CA GLN A 182 2.53 -21.39 -9.07
C GLN A 182 2.31 -22.85 -9.46
N TYR A 183 1.09 -23.38 -9.27
CA TYR A 183 0.85 -24.81 -9.33
C TYR A 183 -0.13 -25.28 -10.40
N ALA A 184 -1.08 -24.45 -10.86
CA ALA A 184 -2.07 -24.87 -11.83
C ALA A 184 -1.42 -25.29 -13.16
N ASP A 185 -1.69 -26.52 -13.63
CA ASP A 185 -1.17 -27.01 -14.90
C ASP A 185 -1.86 -26.31 -16.10
N ASN A 186 -3.14 -25.92 -15.97
CA ASN A 186 -3.89 -25.26 -17.03
C ASN A 186 -3.39 -23.82 -17.27
N ARG A 187 -2.65 -23.64 -18.39
CA ARG A 187 -2.03 -22.37 -18.76
C ARG A 187 -3.06 -21.25 -19.03
N ASP A 188 -4.19 -21.59 -19.67
CA ASP A 188 -5.21 -20.61 -20.02
C ASP A 188 -5.91 -20.04 -18.78
N LEU A 189 -6.08 -20.88 -17.75
CA LEU A 189 -6.60 -20.44 -16.47
C LEU A 189 -5.57 -19.60 -15.70
N ARG A 190 -4.26 -19.92 -15.79
CA ARG A 190 -3.20 -19.04 -15.25
C ARG A 190 -3.24 -17.67 -15.93
N GLU A 191 -3.38 -17.62 -17.26
CA GLU A 191 -3.50 -16.35 -18.00
C GLU A 191 -4.70 -15.53 -17.54
N LYS A 192 -5.87 -16.16 -17.39
CA LYS A 192 -7.11 -15.48 -16.96
C LYS A 192 -6.96 -14.85 -15.58
N ILE A 193 -6.49 -15.62 -14.59
CA ILE A 193 -6.35 -15.10 -13.22
C ILE A 193 -5.22 -14.07 -13.12
N PHE A 194 -4.12 -14.24 -13.86
CA PHE A 194 -3.03 -13.27 -13.94
C PHE A 194 -3.51 -11.93 -14.51
N LYS A 195 -4.22 -11.95 -15.64
CA LYS A 195 -4.80 -10.75 -16.24
C LYS A 195 -5.81 -10.09 -15.31
N GLY A 196 -6.63 -10.86 -14.61
CA GLY A 196 -7.50 -10.33 -13.57
C GLY A 196 -6.71 -9.61 -12.48
N TYR A 197 -5.61 -10.20 -12.03
CA TYR A 197 -4.78 -9.64 -10.96
C TYR A 197 -4.07 -8.34 -11.35
N ILE A 198 -3.42 -8.30 -12.52
CA ILE A 198 -2.63 -7.12 -12.94
C ILE A 198 -3.47 -5.96 -13.46
N ASN A 199 -4.71 -6.23 -13.91
CA ASN A 199 -5.61 -5.20 -14.46
C ASN A 199 -6.57 -4.61 -13.41
N ARG A 200 -6.42 -4.93 -12.13
CA ARG A 200 -7.26 -4.31 -11.10
C ARG A 200 -7.15 -2.80 -11.14
N GLY A 201 -8.27 -2.10 -11.12
CA GLY A 201 -8.35 -0.65 -11.26
C GLY A 201 -8.11 -0.14 -12.68
N ASN A 202 -8.10 -1.01 -13.71
CA ASN A 202 -7.80 -0.66 -15.10
C ASN A 202 -8.74 -1.34 -16.12
N ASN A 203 -9.95 -1.71 -15.72
CA ASN A 203 -10.88 -2.47 -16.57
C ASN A 203 -11.97 -1.61 -17.23
N GLY A 204 -11.96 -0.28 -17.08
CA GLY A 204 -12.97 0.62 -17.65
C GLY A 204 -14.36 0.44 -17.04
N ASN A 205 -14.45 -0.19 -15.88
CA ASN A 205 -15.67 -0.39 -15.11
C ASN A 205 -15.81 0.67 -14.00
N GLU A 206 -16.79 0.52 -13.12
CA GLU A 206 -17.05 1.42 -11.99
C GLU A 206 -15.91 1.52 -10.97
N TYR A 207 -14.97 0.56 -10.98
CA TYR A 207 -13.79 0.51 -10.11
C TYR A 207 -12.51 1.00 -10.80
N ASP A 208 -12.61 1.56 -12.01
CA ASP A 208 -11.45 2.03 -12.77
C ASP A 208 -10.78 3.23 -12.07
N ASN A 209 -9.49 3.11 -11.83
CA ASN A 209 -8.70 4.10 -11.09
C ASN A 209 -7.90 5.06 -11.99
N LYS A 210 -7.95 4.95 -13.32
CA LYS A 210 -7.15 5.82 -14.21
C LYS A 210 -7.41 7.30 -13.97
N GLU A 211 -8.67 7.68 -13.89
CA GLU A 211 -9.05 9.07 -13.66
C GLU A 211 -8.77 9.51 -12.20
N VAL A 212 -8.94 8.61 -11.24
CA VAL A 212 -8.57 8.85 -9.83
C VAL A 212 -7.08 9.15 -9.70
N VAL A 213 -6.22 8.35 -10.35
CA VAL A 213 -4.76 8.55 -10.37
C VAL A 213 -4.41 9.87 -11.04
N ARG A 214 -5.01 10.19 -12.19
CA ARG A 214 -4.77 11.46 -12.90
C ARG A 214 -5.07 12.68 -12.02
N LYS A 215 -6.22 12.67 -11.36
CA LYS A 215 -6.62 13.74 -10.42
C LYS A 215 -5.68 13.82 -9.22
N LEU A 216 -5.35 12.68 -8.62
CA LEU A 216 -4.47 12.59 -7.46
C LEU A 216 -3.06 13.15 -7.77
N LEU A 217 -2.50 12.78 -8.92
CA LEU A 217 -1.19 13.30 -9.34
C LEU A 217 -1.22 14.80 -9.57
N LYS A 218 -2.29 15.31 -10.19
CA LYS A 218 -2.49 16.77 -10.39
C LYS A 218 -2.57 17.51 -9.06
N ALA A 219 -3.43 17.06 -8.14
CA ALA A 219 -3.61 17.69 -6.83
C ALA A 219 -2.30 17.66 -6.00
N ARG A 220 -1.56 16.55 -6.04
CA ARG A 220 -0.25 16.45 -5.38
C ARG A 220 0.79 17.38 -5.97
N LEU A 221 0.81 17.56 -7.30
CA LEU A 221 1.71 18.51 -7.96
C LEU A 221 1.37 19.95 -7.57
N GLU A 222 0.09 20.31 -7.57
CA GLU A 222 -0.37 21.65 -7.15
C GLU A 222 0.03 21.92 -5.70
N LYS A 223 -0.21 20.96 -4.79
CA LYS A 223 0.23 21.05 -3.39
C LYS A 223 1.74 21.27 -3.29
N ALA A 224 2.55 20.48 -3.99
CA ALA A 224 4.01 20.60 -3.95
C ALA A 224 4.47 21.98 -4.43
N LYS A 225 3.91 22.48 -5.52
CA LYS A 225 4.21 23.84 -6.04
C LYS A 225 3.83 24.95 -5.06
N MET A 226 2.68 24.85 -4.40
CA MET A 226 2.27 25.80 -3.35
C MET A 226 3.26 25.82 -2.18
N MET A 227 3.88 24.68 -1.88
CA MET A 227 4.90 24.55 -0.83
C MET A 227 6.32 24.90 -1.32
N GLY A 228 6.47 25.41 -2.57
CA GLY A 228 7.75 25.85 -3.12
C GLY A 228 8.61 24.75 -3.74
N TYR A 229 8.06 23.55 -3.97
CA TYR A 229 8.79 22.44 -4.57
C TYR A 229 8.47 22.28 -6.06
N GLU A 230 9.45 21.86 -6.83
CA GLU A 230 9.30 21.63 -8.27
C GLU A 230 8.26 20.53 -8.56
N ASN A 231 8.27 19.48 -7.77
CA ASN A 231 7.39 18.33 -7.93
C ASN A 231 7.10 17.66 -6.58
N TYR A 232 6.12 16.73 -6.59
CA TYR A 232 5.70 16.05 -5.38
C TYR A 232 6.76 15.09 -4.82
N ALA A 233 7.61 14.50 -5.67
CA ALA A 233 8.68 13.61 -5.21
C ALA A 233 9.71 14.40 -4.37
N SER A 234 10.12 15.59 -4.82
CA SER A 234 11.00 16.46 -4.04
C SER A 234 10.38 16.87 -2.70
N PHE A 235 9.11 17.23 -2.70
CA PHE A 235 8.37 17.51 -1.46
C PHE A 235 8.33 16.32 -0.50
N ALA A 236 7.99 15.14 -1.01
CA ALA A 236 7.82 13.95 -0.17
C ALA A 236 9.16 13.40 0.33
N LEU A 237 10.22 13.47 -0.46
CA LEU A 237 11.52 12.88 -0.13
C LEU A 237 12.33 13.71 0.85
N GLU A 238 12.08 15.00 1.00
CA GLU A 238 12.79 15.85 1.96
C GLU A 238 12.80 15.26 3.38
N GLU A 239 11.69 14.62 3.79
CA GLU A 239 11.54 13.95 5.09
C GLU A 239 11.94 12.47 5.08
N ARG A 240 12.45 11.95 3.97
CA ARG A 240 12.86 10.55 3.85
C ARG A 240 14.38 10.40 3.86
N MET A 241 14.87 9.19 4.09
CA MET A 241 16.32 8.91 4.11
C MET A 241 17.03 9.37 2.83
N ALA A 242 16.40 9.18 1.68
CA ALA A 242 16.98 9.53 0.38
C ALA A 242 17.10 11.05 0.14
N LYS A 243 16.27 11.87 0.79
CA LYS A 243 16.21 13.34 0.69
C LYS A 243 15.85 13.89 -0.70
N THR A 244 16.35 13.33 -1.77
CA THR A 244 16.17 13.82 -3.14
C THR A 244 15.79 12.71 -4.12
N PRO A 245 15.07 13.04 -5.23
CA PRO A 245 14.81 12.08 -6.30
C PRO A 245 16.10 11.47 -6.89
N ASP A 246 17.15 12.26 -7.05
CA ASP A 246 18.43 11.80 -7.61
C ASP A 246 19.09 10.71 -6.74
N ALA A 247 18.99 10.84 -5.40
CA ALA A 247 19.49 9.82 -4.50
C ALA A 247 18.70 8.50 -4.63
N VAL A 248 17.40 8.58 -4.88
CA VAL A 248 16.53 7.41 -5.17
C VAL A 248 16.97 6.75 -6.48
N TYR A 249 17.10 7.52 -7.56
CA TYR A 249 17.51 6.97 -8.86
C TYR A 249 18.90 6.36 -8.79
N LYS A 250 19.85 7.01 -8.11
CA LYS A 250 21.21 6.45 -7.91
C LYS A 250 21.16 5.07 -7.25
N LEU A 251 20.33 4.88 -6.22
CA LEU A 251 20.14 3.57 -5.58
C LEU A 251 19.49 2.57 -6.53
N LEU A 252 18.43 2.98 -7.22
CA LEU A 252 17.71 2.12 -8.16
C LEU A 252 18.63 1.66 -9.30
N ASP A 253 19.44 2.53 -9.87
CA ASP A 253 20.37 2.20 -10.96
C ASP A 253 21.44 1.19 -10.50
N GLN A 254 21.94 1.33 -9.25
CA GLN A 254 22.89 0.36 -8.67
C GLN A 254 22.29 -1.05 -8.54
N ILE A 255 20.99 -1.15 -8.29
CA ILE A 255 20.27 -2.42 -8.16
C ILE A 255 19.82 -2.92 -9.54
N TRP A 256 19.30 -2.03 -10.38
CA TRP A 256 18.68 -2.36 -11.65
C TRP A 256 19.61 -3.11 -12.60
N THR A 257 20.81 -2.58 -12.79
CA THR A 257 21.80 -3.15 -13.76
C THR A 257 22.13 -4.62 -13.46
N PRO A 258 22.56 -5.03 -12.25
CA PRO A 258 22.80 -6.43 -11.93
C PRO A 258 21.54 -7.28 -11.93
N THR A 259 20.40 -6.71 -11.46
CA THR A 259 19.11 -7.42 -11.43
C THR A 259 18.63 -7.76 -12.83
N LEU A 260 18.76 -6.85 -13.80
CA LEU A 260 18.34 -7.11 -15.17
C LEU A 260 19.14 -8.24 -15.82
N SER A 261 20.44 -8.33 -15.54
CA SER A 261 21.27 -9.45 -15.99
C SER A 261 20.79 -10.77 -15.39
N LYS A 262 20.53 -10.78 -14.08
CA LYS A 262 20.05 -11.97 -13.37
C LYS A 262 18.67 -12.41 -13.85
N ALA A 263 17.75 -11.47 -14.08
CA ALA A 263 16.41 -11.76 -14.61
C ALA A 263 16.47 -12.43 -16.01
N LYS A 264 17.45 -12.04 -16.87
CA LYS A 264 17.67 -12.69 -18.16
C LYS A 264 18.15 -14.14 -18.01
N GLU A 265 19.04 -14.41 -17.06
CA GLU A 265 19.48 -15.78 -16.75
C GLU A 265 18.30 -16.63 -16.26
N GLU A 266 17.51 -16.11 -15.34
CA GLU A 266 16.31 -16.80 -14.79
C GLU A 266 15.26 -17.05 -15.89
N LEU A 267 15.06 -16.10 -16.80
CA LEU A 267 14.19 -16.30 -17.97
C LEU A 267 14.70 -17.41 -18.89
N ALA A 268 16.02 -17.54 -19.05
CA ALA A 268 16.59 -18.64 -19.83
C ALA A 268 16.36 -20.00 -19.16
N ASP A 269 16.48 -20.08 -17.83
CA ASP A 269 16.15 -21.28 -17.05
C ASP A 269 14.66 -21.66 -17.20
N ILE A 270 13.76 -20.67 -17.08
CA ILE A 270 12.30 -20.85 -17.28
C ILE A 270 12.00 -21.39 -18.68
N ASN A 271 12.59 -20.79 -19.71
CA ASN A 271 12.39 -21.26 -21.09
C ASN A 271 13.00 -22.67 -21.35
N ALA A 272 14.04 -23.05 -20.60
CA ALA A 272 14.58 -24.40 -20.65
C ALA A 272 13.58 -25.43 -20.05
N GLU A 273 12.95 -25.09 -18.92
CA GLU A 273 11.89 -25.95 -18.34
C GLU A 273 10.66 -26.07 -19.26
N ILE A 274 10.22 -24.98 -19.91
CA ILE A 274 9.15 -25.02 -20.91
C ILE A 274 9.49 -26.01 -22.03
N LYS A 275 10.72 -26.00 -22.53
CA LYS A 275 11.18 -26.95 -23.58
C LYS A 275 11.22 -28.38 -23.07
N LYS A 276 11.64 -28.63 -21.82
CA LYS A 276 11.60 -29.98 -21.22
C LYS A 276 10.18 -30.55 -21.12
N ASP A 277 9.18 -29.69 -20.88
CA ASP A 277 7.76 -30.04 -20.92
C ASP A 277 7.23 -30.28 -22.36
N GLY A 278 8.10 -30.24 -23.38
CA GLY A 278 7.70 -30.42 -24.78
C GLY A 278 6.89 -29.25 -25.36
N LYS A 279 6.95 -28.08 -24.72
CA LYS A 279 6.24 -26.88 -25.17
C LYS A 279 7.14 -25.96 -26.02
N THR A 280 6.51 -25.15 -26.91
CA THR A 280 7.25 -24.31 -27.87
C THR A 280 7.00 -22.81 -27.68
N PHE A 281 6.19 -22.40 -26.71
CA PHE A 281 5.92 -21.00 -26.42
C PHE A 281 7.07 -20.35 -25.63
N THR A 282 7.20 -19.05 -25.74
CA THR A 282 8.05 -18.24 -24.86
C THR A 282 7.29 -17.90 -23.58
N ALA A 283 8.01 -17.84 -22.45
CA ALA A 283 7.40 -17.51 -21.16
C ALA A 283 6.74 -16.12 -21.18
N GLU A 284 5.53 -16.07 -20.69
CA GLU A 284 4.75 -14.87 -20.42
C GLU A 284 4.63 -14.65 -18.90
N GLY A 285 4.07 -13.53 -18.46
CA GLY A 285 3.93 -13.20 -17.05
C GLY A 285 3.22 -14.25 -16.21
N TRP A 286 2.22 -14.93 -16.78
CA TRP A 286 1.46 -16.02 -16.14
C TRP A 286 2.18 -17.37 -16.10
N ASP A 287 3.30 -17.50 -16.82
CA ASP A 287 4.13 -18.71 -16.82
C ASP A 287 5.27 -18.61 -15.79
N TRP A 288 5.64 -17.38 -15.39
CA TRP A 288 6.83 -17.13 -14.57
C TRP A 288 6.82 -17.93 -13.28
N ARG A 289 5.78 -17.81 -12.45
CA ARG A 289 5.72 -18.49 -11.14
C ARG A 289 5.72 -20.00 -11.29
N TYR A 290 4.98 -20.51 -12.25
CA TYR A 290 4.86 -21.95 -12.52
C TYR A 290 6.19 -22.58 -12.92
N TYR A 291 6.89 -22.02 -13.88
CA TYR A 291 8.17 -22.56 -14.33
C TYR A 291 9.35 -22.17 -13.43
N ALA A 292 9.29 -21.05 -12.72
CA ALA A 292 10.30 -20.71 -11.71
C ALA A 292 10.31 -21.70 -10.55
N ASP A 293 9.14 -22.19 -10.11
CA ASP A 293 9.04 -23.24 -9.08
C ASP A 293 9.68 -24.55 -9.55
N ARG A 294 9.43 -24.95 -10.80
CA ARG A 294 10.03 -26.13 -11.41
C ARG A 294 11.55 -25.99 -11.59
N ALA A 295 12.02 -24.84 -12.05
CA ALA A 295 13.46 -24.56 -12.15
C ALA A 295 14.15 -24.58 -10.79
N LYS A 296 13.49 -24.03 -9.74
CA LYS A 296 13.97 -24.06 -8.36
C LYS A 296 14.06 -25.49 -7.85
N LYS A 297 13.03 -26.31 -8.05
CA LYS A 297 13.03 -27.73 -7.68
C LYS A 297 14.12 -28.51 -8.41
N ALA A 298 14.30 -28.25 -9.71
CA ALA A 298 15.34 -28.91 -10.50
C ALA A 298 16.78 -28.54 -10.06
N LYS A 299 17.01 -27.27 -9.64
CA LYS A 299 18.31 -26.77 -9.23
C LYS A 299 18.69 -27.11 -7.79
N PHE A 300 17.71 -27.07 -6.87
CA PHE A 300 17.98 -27.08 -5.43
C PHE A 300 17.34 -28.28 -4.71
N ASP A 301 16.61 -29.13 -5.43
CA ASP A 301 15.80 -30.22 -4.85
C ASP A 301 14.89 -29.73 -3.71
N LEU A 302 14.40 -28.49 -3.85
CA LEU A 302 13.57 -27.85 -2.85
C LEU A 302 12.10 -27.87 -3.27
N ASP A 303 11.29 -28.58 -2.48
CA ASP A 303 9.83 -28.57 -2.58
C ASP A 303 9.24 -27.83 -1.39
N GLU A 304 8.57 -26.70 -1.65
CA GLU A 304 7.95 -25.89 -0.60
C GLU A 304 6.89 -26.64 0.21
N ASN A 305 6.25 -27.65 -0.38
CA ASN A 305 5.26 -28.48 0.32
C ASN A 305 5.90 -29.29 1.46
N GLN A 306 7.21 -29.60 1.38
CA GLN A 306 7.92 -30.28 2.46
C GLN A 306 8.26 -29.34 3.63
N VAL A 307 8.40 -28.03 3.35
CA VAL A 307 8.70 -27.01 4.37
C VAL A 307 7.42 -26.51 5.07
N ARG A 308 6.31 -26.51 4.36
CA ARG A 308 5.02 -25.96 4.80
C ARG A 308 4.52 -26.49 6.17
N PRO A 309 4.63 -27.80 6.51
CA PRO A 309 4.20 -28.31 7.83
C PRO A 309 4.94 -27.67 9.01
N TYR A 310 6.16 -27.18 8.80
CA TYR A 310 6.96 -26.52 9.84
C TYR A 310 6.52 -25.06 10.08
N LEU A 311 5.82 -24.44 9.12
CA LEU A 311 5.36 -23.06 9.16
C LEU A 311 3.90 -22.94 9.61
N LYS A 312 3.44 -23.83 10.50
CA LYS A 312 2.13 -23.68 11.14
C LYS A 312 2.13 -22.46 12.03
N LEU A 313 0.97 -21.78 12.13
CA LEU A 313 0.82 -20.55 12.90
C LEU A 313 1.31 -20.69 14.35
N GLU A 314 0.98 -21.81 14.98
CA GLU A 314 1.41 -22.13 16.36
C GLU A 314 2.93 -22.19 16.45
N ASN A 315 3.57 -22.92 15.53
CA ASN A 315 5.02 -23.07 15.50
C ASN A 315 5.73 -21.73 15.25
N VAL A 316 5.19 -20.91 14.32
CA VAL A 316 5.74 -19.59 14.02
C VAL A 316 5.58 -18.65 15.20
N ARG A 317 4.41 -18.64 15.83
CA ARG A 317 4.16 -17.84 17.03
C ARG A 317 5.11 -18.23 18.17
N ASP A 318 5.20 -19.54 18.47
CA ASP A 318 6.03 -20.04 19.57
C ASP A 318 7.53 -19.87 19.30
N GLY A 319 7.93 -19.81 18.02
CA GLY A 319 9.31 -19.51 17.63
C GLY A 319 9.68 -18.02 17.63
N LEU A 320 8.70 -17.12 17.73
CA LEU A 320 8.88 -15.67 17.77
C LEU A 320 9.11 -15.16 19.21
N PHE A 321 8.60 -15.88 20.22
CA PHE A 321 8.66 -15.56 21.65
C PHE A 321 9.47 -16.59 22.42
#